data_fe4236505c39627b0f2aba12846aa840
#
_entry.id   fe4236505c39627b0f2aba12846aa840
#
_cell.length_a   1.000
_cell.length_b   1.000
_cell.length_c   1.000
_cell.angle_alpha   90.00
_cell.angle_beta   90.00
_cell.angle_gamma   90.00
#
_symmetry.space_group_name_H-M   'P 1'
#
loop_
_entity.id
_entity.type
_entity.pdbx_description
1 polymer ?
#
loop_
_entity_poly.entity_id
_entity_poly.type
_entity_poly.pdbx_seq_one_letter_code
_entity_poly.pdbx_strand_id
1 'polypeptide(L)'
;LDPLMRIGTQLSQAGVRDCAAALDEVDLAADVASRFPHQLSGGQRQRVLIAMAMAGRPDLLICDEPTTALDATTQDGVLRVIERVTKAHGTALIFITHDLGVIRRMCPNVLVMHQGAVVESGPTERVLVHPEHPYTRTLIASSRPPELSLSPATAEEDALVTLRGVSKVHAAHTALDGIDLRVHHGERLGIVGGSGSGKTSLLKLIAGLDQPTSGDIDVRGRVQMVFQDPQGSLNPRLKVWKSIAEAIPGSPSKADKRARAAAALEEVGLPAESLDRFPHEFSGGQRQRISIARALCGEPDILLADEAVSALSLIHI
;
A
#
# COMPACT_ATOMS: atom_id res chain seq x y z
N LEU A 1 -2.59 -2.64 19.08
CA LEU A 1 -2.39 -3.88 19.87
C LEU A 1 -1.00 -3.90 20.48
N ASP A 2 -0.89 -4.26 21.76
CA ASP A 2 0.39 -4.43 22.45
C ASP A 2 1.09 -5.71 21.92
N PRO A 3 2.30 -5.59 21.33
CA PRO A 3 3.00 -6.73 20.74
C PRO A 3 3.45 -7.80 21.74
N LEU A 4 3.55 -7.44 23.03
CA LEU A 4 4.02 -8.31 24.10
C LEU A 4 2.90 -9.02 24.87
N MET A 5 1.63 -8.71 24.54
CA MET A 5 0.47 -9.29 25.23
C MET A 5 -0.33 -10.20 24.30
N ARG A 6 -0.87 -11.29 24.84
CA ARG A 6 -1.79 -12.18 24.11
C ARG A 6 -3.09 -11.47 23.80
N ILE A 7 -3.72 -11.81 22.67
CA ILE A 7 -4.97 -11.24 22.20
C ILE A 7 -6.08 -11.35 23.25
N GLY A 8 -6.27 -12.53 23.86
CA GLY A 8 -7.30 -12.73 24.89
C GLY A 8 -7.14 -11.80 26.09
N THR A 9 -5.89 -11.51 26.51
CA THR A 9 -5.63 -10.57 27.61
C THR A 9 -6.03 -9.15 27.20
N GLN A 10 -5.74 -8.72 25.98
CA GLN A 10 -6.10 -7.40 25.47
C GLN A 10 -7.61 -7.24 25.30
N LEU A 11 -8.30 -8.29 24.79
CA LEU A 11 -9.76 -8.32 24.73
C LEU A 11 -10.39 -8.17 26.13
N SER A 12 -9.89 -8.91 27.12
CA SER A 12 -10.38 -8.82 28.51
C SER A 12 -10.15 -7.42 29.10
N GLN A 13 -9.01 -6.79 28.84
CA GLN A 13 -8.73 -5.40 29.24
C GLN A 13 -9.66 -4.39 28.56
N ALA A 14 -10.08 -4.65 27.32
CA ALA A 14 -11.08 -3.85 26.62
C ALA A 14 -12.51 -4.06 27.15
N GLY A 15 -12.71 -4.96 28.11
CA GLY A 15 -14.03 -5.23 28.70
C GLY A 15 -14.78 -6.42 28.10
N VAL A 16 -14.14 -7.18 27.20
CA VAL A 16 -14.73 -8.41 26.65
C VAL A 16 -14.80 -9.48 27.72
N ARG A 17 -16.00 -9.98 28.04
CA ARG A 17 -16.21 -11.04 29.05
C ARG A 17 -16.04 -12.44 28.48
N ASP A 18 -16.50 -12.63 27.23
CA ASP A 18 -16.36 -13.87 26.50
C ASP A 18 -15.54 -13.62 25.23
N CYS A 19 -14.25 -13.95 25.31
CA CYS A 19 -13.32 -13.78 24.20
C CYS A 19 -13.67 -14.68 23.01
N ALA A 20 -14.22 -15.87 23.24
CA ALA A 20 -14.54 -16.78 22.13
C ALA A 20 -15.73 -16.24 21.32
N ALA A 21 -16.79 -15.78 21.98
CA ALA A 21 -17.93 -15.17 21.32
C ALA A 21 -17.56 -13.87 20.59
N ALA A 22 -16.74 -13.03 21.20
CA ALA A 22 -16.29 -11.77 20.56
C ALA A 22 -15.39 -12.00 19.34
N LEU A 23 -14.57 -13.05 19.35
CA LEU A 23 -13.77 -13.44 18.18
C LEU A 23 -14.65 -14.03 17.07
N ASP A 24 -15.64 -14.84 17.41
CA ASP A 24 -16.60 -15.39 16.46
C ASP A 24 -17.42 -14.30 15.74
N GLU A 25 -17.85 -13.26 16.48
CA GLU A 25 -18.54 -12.10 15.89
C GLU A 25 -17.71 -11.39 14.79
N VAL A 26 -16.40 -11.50 14.84
CA VAL A 26 -15.50 -10.91 13.83
C VAL A 26 -14.84 -11.94 12.92
N ASP A 27 -15.43 -13.12 12.76
CA ASP A 27 -14.97 -14.25 11.94
C ASP A 27 -13.52 -14.68 12.28
N LEU A 28 -13.18 -14.77 13.56
CA LEU A 28 -11.91 -15.28 14.05
C LEU A 28 -12.14 -16.51 14.92
N ALA A 29 -11.30 -17.53 14.73
CA ALA A 29 -11.35 -18.74 15.57
C ALA A 29 -10.94 -18.45 17.02
N ALA A 30 -11.53 -19.15 17.99
CA ALA A 30 -11.30 -18.93 19.41
C ALA A 30 -9.82 -19.09 19.85
N ASP A 31 -9.02 -19.91 19.12
CA ASP A 31 -7.60 -20.12 19.39
C ASP A 31 -6.76 -18.84 19.19
N VAL A 32 -7.25 -17.86 18.43
CA VAL A 32 -6.65 -16.53 18.26
C VAL A 32 -6.43 -15.84 19.60
N ALA A 33 -7.27 -16.08 20.61
CA ALA A 33 -7.09 -15.52 21.96
C ALA A 33 -5.75 -15.87 22.58
N SER A 34 -5.19 -17.05 22.25
CA SER A 34 -3.89 -17.52 22.78
C SER A 34 -2.68 -16.96 22.05
N ARG A 35 -2.87 -16.31 20.87
CA ARG A 35 -1.80 -15.80 20.02
C ARG A 35 -1.36 -14.39 20.43
N PHE A 36 -0.18 -14.00 19.94
CA PHE A 36 0.34 -12.64 20.02
C PHE A 36 0.05 -11.88 18.72
N PRO A 37 0.01 -10.53 18.71
CA PRO A 37 -0.27 -9.73 17.51
C PRO A 37 0.63 -10.03 16.32
N HIS A 38 1.91 -10.32 16.53
CA HIS A 38 2.87 -10.67 15.46
C HIS A 38 2.58 -12.01 14.78
N GLN A 39 1.76 -12.87 15.38
CA GLN A 39 1.34 -14.17 14.83
C GLN A 39 0.06 -14.06 13.99
N LEU A 40 -0.50 -12.85 13.85
CA LEU A 40 -1.72 -12.59 13.11
C LEU A 40 -1.44 -11.83 11.81
N SER A 41 -2.23 -12.11 10.77
CA SER A 41 -2.24 -11.30 9.55
C SER A 41 -2.77 -9.89 9.83
N GLY A 42 -2.56 -8.93 8.89
CA GLY A 42 -3.08 -7.58 9.00
C GLY A 42 -4.58 -7.53 9.22
N GLY A 43 -5.34 -8.29 8.41
CA GLY A 43 -6.79 -8.37 8.54
C GLY A 43 -7.27 -9.03 9.83
N GLN A 44 -6.56 -10.04 10.34
CA GLN A 44 -6.87 -10.63 11.64
C GLN A 44 -6.66 -9.63 12.77
N ARG A 45 -5.55 -8.88 12.74
CA ARG A 45 -5.29 -7.80 13.73
C ARG A 45 -6.38 -6.73 13.69
N GLN A 46 -6.82 -6.34 12.49
CA GLN A 46 -7.89 -5.36 12.33
C GLN A 46 -9.23 -5.86 12.89
N ARG A 47 -9.57 -7.13 12.65
CA ARG A 47 -10.79 -7.74 13.21
C ARG A 47 -10.74 -7.83 14.73
N VAL A 48 -9.57 -8.11 15.33
CA VAL A 48 -9.38 -8.05 16.80
C VAL A 48 -9.63 -6.64 17.32
N LEU A 49 -9.12 -5.60 16.65
CA LEU A 49 -9.38 -4.19 17.02
C LEU A 49 -10.87 -3.85 16.98
N ILE A 50 -11.60 -4.34 15.96
CA ILE A 50 -13.06 -4.19 15.88
C ILE A 50 -13.74 -4.89 17.05
N ALA A 51 -13.36 -6.14 17.39
CA ALA A 51 -13.90 -6.85 18.54
C ALA A 51 -13.66 -6.10 19.85
N MET A 52 -12.47 -5.51 20.04
CA MET A 52 -12.17 -4.67 21.21
C MET A 52 -13.02 -3.40 21.24
N ALA A 53 -13.18 -2.72 20.11
CA ALA A 53 -14.01 -1.51 20.02
C ALA A 53 -15.50 -1.79 20.30
N MET A 54 -15.97 -2.96 19.92
CA MET A 54 -17.36 -3.39 20.13
C MET A 54 -17.63 -4.00 21.52
N ALA A 55 -16.61 -4.21 22.36
CA ALA A 55 -16.70 -4.90 23.66
C ALA A 55 -17.74 -4.30 24.61
N GLY A 56 -17.88 -2.97 24.59
CA GLY A 56 -18.85 -2.23 25.42
C GLY A 56 -20.22 -2.03 24.77
N ARG A 57 -20.49 -2.59 23.59
CA ARG A 57 -21.66 -2.28 22.76
C ARG A 57 -21.87 -0.77 22.62
N PRO A 58 -20.93 -0.05 22.01
CA PRO A 58 -20.99 1.40 21.93
C PRO A 58 -22.15 1.87 21.05
N ASP A 59 -22.71 3.05 21.35
CA ASP A 59 -23.71 3.69 20.50
C ASP A 59 -23.08 4.21 19.18
N LEU A 60 -21.77 4.47 19.17
CA LEU A 60 -21.02 4.99 18.02
C LEU A 60 -19.69 4.26 17.88
N LEU A 61 -19.43 3.73 16.68
CA LEU A 61 -18.13 3.20 16.26
C LEU A 61 -17.46 4.20 15.29
N ILE A 62 -16.22 4.58 15.58
CA ILE A 62 -15.40 5.42 14.71
C ILE A 62 -14.31 4.54 14.10
N CYS A 63 -14.30 4.44 12.78
CA CYS A 63 -13.28 3.71 12.01
C CYS A 63 -12.42 4.72 11.25
N ASP A 64 -11.16 4.84 11.65
CA ASP A 64 -10.18 5.70 10.97
C ASP A 64 -9.26 4.84 10.12
N GLU A 65 -9.47 4.89 8.81
CA GLU A 65 -8.76 4.11 7.79
C GLU A 65 -8.63 2.60 8.13
N PRO A 66 -9.70 1.89 8.47
CA PRO A 66 -9.62 0.53 9.02
C PRO A 66 -9.15 -0.53 8.01
N THR A 67 -9.03 -0.18 6.74
CA THR A 67 -8.61 -1.10 5.67
C THR A 67 -7.32 -0.70 4.99
N THR A 68 -6.65 0.35 5.46
CA THR A 68 -5.36 0.79 4.92
C THR A 68 -4.30 -0.31 5.06
N ALA A 69 -3.52 -0.51 4.01
CA ALA A 69 -2.50 -1.56 3.90
C ALA A 69 -3.03 -3.02 3.94
N LEU A 70 -4.32 -3.23 3.63
CA LEU A 70 -4.89 -4.56 3.41
C LEU A 70 -5.06 -4.83 1.91
N ASP A 71 -4.85 -6.08 1.50
CA ASP A 71 -5.21 -6.50 0.15
C ASP A 71 -6.74 -6.51 -0.05
N ALA A 72 -7.21 -6.42 -1.31
CA ALA A 72 -8.62 -6.26 -1.64
C ALA A 72 -9.54 -7.35 -1.04
N THR A 73 -9.07 -8.60 -0.96
CA THR A 73 -9.85 -9.72 -0.41
C THR A 73 -9.99 -9.58 1.11
N THR A 74 -8.89 -9.25 1.78
CA THR A 74 -8.86 -9.01 3.22
C THR A 74 -9.66 -7.76 3.59
N GLN A 75 -9.55 -6.68 2.79
CA GLN A 75 -10.35 -5.46 2.93
C GLN A 75 -11.85 -5.76 2.89
N ASP A 76 -12.33 -6.48 1.88
CA ASP A 76 -13.74 -6.86 1.76
C ASP A 76 -14.22 -7.64 3.00
N GLY A 77 -13.42 -8.57 3.49
CA GLY A 77 -13.72 -9.32 4.71
C GLY A 77 -13.85 -8.44 5.95
N VAL A 78 -12.98 -7.45 6.12
CA VAL A 78 -13.04 -6.48 7.25
C VAL A 78 -14.28 -5.58 7.13
N LEU A 79 -14.59 -5.08 5.93
CA LEU A 79 -15.77 -4.24 5.69
C LEU A 79 -17.07 -4.98 5.99
N ARG A 80 -17.19 -6.25 5.59
CA ARG A 80 -18.37 -7.09 5.93
C ARG A 80 -18.51 -7.27 7.43
N VAL A 81 -17.43 -7.47 8.16
CA VAL A 81 -17.47 -7.57 9.63
C VAL A 81 -17.99 -6.27 10.24
N ILE A 82 -17.44 -5.10 9.86
CA ILE A 82 -17.90 -3.80 10.37
C ILE A 82 -19.40 -3.62 10.09
N GLU A 83 -19.84 -3.86 8.86
CA GLU A 83 -21.27 -3.74 8.47
C GLU A 83 -22.16 -4.65 9.32
N ARG A 84 -21.76 -5.92 9.48
CA ARG A 84 -22.52 -6.91 10.26
C ARG A 84 -22.62 -6.53 11.74
N VAL A 85 -21.51 -6.21 12.40
CA VAL A 85 -21.50 -5.92 13.84
C VAL A 85 -22.21 -4.61 14.17
N THR A 86 -22.04 -3.57 13.36
CA THR A 86 -22.75 -2.30 13.57
C THR A 86 -24.26 -2.45 13.38
N LYS A 87 -24.68 -3.19 12.37
CA LYS A 87 -26.10 -3.49 12.13
C LYS A 87 -26.72 -4.36 13.22
N ALA A 88 -26.00 -5.40 13.67
CA ALA A 88 -26.48 -6.32 14.70
C ALA A 88 -26.71 -5.64 16.06
N HIS A 89 -25.87 -4.67 16.39
CA HIS A 89 -25.93 -3.94 17.67
C HIS A 89 -26.63 -2.57 17.58
N GLY A 90 -27.06 -2.12 16.39
CA GLY A 90 -27.66 -0.80 16.19
C GLY A 90 -26.65 0.35 16.40
N THR A 91 -25.36 0.07 16.29
CA THR A 91 -24.28 1.04 16.50
C THR A 91 -24.19 2.01 15.34
N ALA A 92 -24.18 3.32 15.58
CA ALA A 92 -23.89 4.32 14.56
C ALA A 92 -22.44 4.20 14.09
N LEU A 93 -22.17 4.53 12.82
CA LEU A 93 -20.85 4.38 12.22
C LEU A 93 -20.36 5.74 11.66
N ILE A 94 -19.16 6.16 12.07
CA ILE A 94 -18.37 7.17 11.37
C ILE A 94 -17.21 6.44 10.72
N PHE A 95 -17.13 6.51 9.38
CA PHE A 95 -16.11 5.82 8.60
C PHE A 95 -15.23 6.85 7.89
N ILE A 96 -13.95 6.88 8.24
CA ILE A 96 -12.96 7.79 7.65
C ILE A 96 -12.09 6.98 6.69
N THR A 97 -12.04 7.41 5.44
CA THR A 97 -11.19 6.79 4.41
C THR A 97 -11.01 7.75 3.24
N HIS A 98 -9.96 7.52 2.47
CA HIS A 98 -9.74 8.16 1.17
C HIS A 98 -10.30 7.31 0.00
N ASP A 99 -10.77 6.09 0.25
CA ASP A 99 -11.35 5.20 -0.77
C ASP A 99 -12.84 5.50 -0.99
N LEU A 100 -13.15 6.16 -2.11
CA LEU A 100 -14.53 6.51 -2.46
C LEU A 100 -15.41 5.29 -2.78
N GLY A 101 -14.81 4.18 -3.22
CA GLY A 101 -15.52 2.91 -3.44
C GLY A 101 -16.02 2.33 -2.12
N VAL A 102 -15.19 2.42 -1.07
CA VAL A 102 -15.57 1.99 0.28
C VAL A 102 -16.68 2.87 0.83
N ILE A 103 -16.58 4.21 0.71
CA ILE A 103 -17.62 5.15 1.16
C ILE A 103 -18.95 4.86 0.49
N ARG A 104 -18.97 4.66 -0.83
CA ARG A 104 -20.18 4.35 -1.61
C ARG A 104 -20.90 3.10 -1.11
N ARG A 105 -20.14 2.11 -0.64
CA ARG A 105 -20.66 0.86 -0.10
C ARG A 105 -21.15 0.97 1.34
N MET A 106 -20.37 1.66 2.19
CA MET A 106 -20.54 1.62 3.64
C MET A 106 -21.45 2.72 4.19
N CYS A 107 -21.51 3.88 3.52
CA CYS A 107 -22.10 5.08 4.09
C CYS A 107 -23.16 5.70 3.17
N PRO A 108 -24.42 5.85 3.62
CA PRO A 108 -25.46 6.51 2.84
C PRO A 108 -25.25 8.01 2.71
N ASN A 109 -24.50 8.63 3.62
CA ASN A 109 -24.13 10.04 3.59
C ASN A 109 -22.61 10.19 3.67
N VAL A 110 -22.09 11.21 3.00
CA VAL A 110 -20.67 11.54 2.97
C VAL A 110 -20.44 13.00 3.33
N LEU A 111 -19.28 13.25 3.93
CA LEU A 111 -18.77 14.56 4.27
C LEU A 111 -17.35 14.66 3.71
N VAL A 112 -17.13 15.60 2.79
CA VAL A 112 -15.83 15.84 2.16
C VAL A 112 -15.12 16.95 2.91
N MET A 113 -13.89 16.65 3.37
CA MET A 113 -13.05 17.61 4.09
C MET A 113 -11.84 18.02 3.27
N HIS A 114 -11.50 19.32 3.32
CA HIS A 114 -10.30 19.87 2.73
C HIS A 114 -9.74 20.99 3.61
N GLN A 115 -8.45 20.94 3.93
CA GLN A 115 -7.75 21.93 4.77
C GLN A 115 -8.47 22.25 6.10
N GLY A 116 -9.01 21.22 6.76
CA GLY A 116 -9.70 21.35 8.05
C GLY A 116 -11.15 21.84 7.95
N ALA A 117 -11.66 22.14 6.75
CA ALA A 117 -13.04 22.57 6.53
C ALA A 117 -13.86 21.51 5.82
N VAL A 118 -15.17 21.45 6.11
CA VAL A 118 -16.13 20.67 5.32
C VAL A 118 -16.45 21.47 4.07
N VAL A 119 -16.11 20.91 2.91
CA VAL A 119 -16.31 21.59 1.62
C VAL A 119 -17.57 21.12 0.90
N GLU A 120 -18.01 19.89 1.15
CA GLU A 120 -19.25 19.34 0.60
C GLU A 120 -19.79 18.24 1.49
N SER A 121 -21.14 18.10 1.56
CA SER A 121 -21.78 17.04 2.33
C SER A 121 -23.16 16.69 1.76
N GLY A 122 -23.61 15.46 1.99
CA GLY A 122 -24.94 15.01 1.59
C GLY A 122 -25.02 13.51 1.31
N PRO A 123 -26.11 13.06 0.65
CA PRO A 123 -26.24 11.68 0.21
C PRO A 123 -25.05 11.27 -0.67
N THR A 124 -24.43 10.14 -0.34
CA THR A 124 -23.19 9.67 -0.99
C THR A 124 -23.34 9.61 -2.52
N GLU A 125 -24.45 9.07 -3.01
CA GLU A 125 -24.70 8.95 -4.45
C GLU A 125 -24.73 10.32 -5.13
N ARG A 126 -25.37 11.35 -4.51
CA ARG A 126 -25.40 12.70 -5.07
C ARG A 126 -24.00 13.30 -5.14
N VAL A 127 -23.27 13.26 -4.04
CA VAL A 127 -21.94 13.88 -3.94
C VAL A 127 -20.93 13.22 -4.89
N LEU A 128 -21.01 11.88 -5.04
CA LEU A 128 -20.06 11.15 -5.91
C LEU A 128 -20.42 11.23 -7.40
N VAL A 129 -21.70 11.42 -7.76
CA VAL A 129 -22.14 11.49 -9.17
C VAL A 129 -22.22 12.94 -9.67
N HIS A 130 -22.68 13.85 -8.81
CA HIS A 130 -22.87 15.26 -9.13
C HIS A 130 -22.16 16.17 -8.12
N PRO A 131 -20.80 16.12 -8.05
CA PRO A 131 -20.05 16.96 -7.12
C PRO A 131 -20.17 18.44 -7.48
N GLU A 132 -20.46 19.26 -6.47
CA GLU A 132 -20.61 20.72 -6.63
C GLU A 132 -19.29 21.46 -6.38
N HIS A 133 -18.51 21.01 -5.37
CA HIS A 133 -17.26 21.66 -5.01
C HIS A 133 -16.08 21.25 -5.92
N PRO A 134 -15.22 22.20 -6.37
CA PRO A 134 -14.08 21.89 -7.25
C PRO A 134 -13.15 20.81 -6.70
N TYR A 135 -12.85 20.85 -5.39
CA TYR A 135 -12.02 19.84 -4.72
C TYR A 135 -12.63 18.44 -4.80
N THR A 136 -13.95 18.30 -4.57
CA THR A 136 -14.64 17.01 -4.69
C THR A 136 -14.55 16.46 -6.11
N ARG A 137 -14.69 17.34 -7.12
CA ARG A 137 -14.51 16.95 -8.54
C ARG A 137 -13.10 16.40 -8.81
N THR A 138 -12.09 17.10 -8.31
CA THR A 138 -10.69 16.66 -8.43
C THR A 138 -10.46 15.34 -7.73
N LEU A 139 -10.97 15.17 -6.50
CA LEU A 139 -10.86 13.94 -5.73
C LEU A 139 -11.48 12.74 -6.47
N ILE A 140 -12.68 12.92 -7.03
CA ILE A 140 -13.36 11.87 -7.80
C ILE A 140 -12.63 11.56 -9.10
N ALA A 141 -12.15 12.60 -9.81
CA ALA A 141 -11.38 12.41 -11.05
C ALA A 141 -10.09 11.63 -10.81
N SER A 142 -9.40 11.92 -9.71
CA SER A 142 -8.15 11.23 -9.33
C SER A 142 -8.36 9.78 -8.89
N SER A 143 -9.58 9.41 -8.45
CA SER A 143 -9.89 8.02 -8.08
C SER A 143 -10.28 7.13 -9.26
N ARG A 144 -10.44 7.71 -10.46
CA ARG A 144 -10.65 6.93 -11.68
C ARG A 144 -9.29 6.49 -12.23
N PRO A 145 -9.12 5.19 -12.59
CA PRO A 145 -7.90 4.77 -13.25
C PRO A 145 -7.72 5.58 -14.55
N PRO A 146 -6.50 6.04 -14.86
CA PRO A 146 -6.22 6.69 -16.13
C PRO A 146 -6.54 5.73 -17.28
N GLU A 147 -7.07 6.24 -18.38
CA GLU A 147 -7.22 5.47 -19.62
C GLU A 147 -5.81 5.14 -20.13
N LEU A 148 -5.38 3.90 -19.89
CA LEU A 148 -4.11 3.40 -20.41
C LEU A 148 -4.31 2.99 -21.86
N SER A 149 -3.63 3.64 -22.77
CA SER A 149 -3.45 3.08 -24.12
C SER A 149 -2.49 1.91 -24.00
N LEU A 150 -3.03 0.69 -24.06
CA LEU A 150 -2.26 -0.52 -24.04
C LEU A 150 -1.62 -0.71 -25.42
N SER A 151 -0.30 -0.54 -25.52
CA SER A 151 0.44 -0.96 -26.72
C SER A 151 0.60 -2.48 -26.67
N PRO A 152 0.30 -3.21 -27.75
CA PRO A 152 0.56 -4.64 -27.80
C PRO A 152 2.09 -4.91 -27.69
N ALA A 153 2.42 -5.99 -26.98
CA ALA A 153 3.82 -6.43 -26.86
C ALA A 153 4.45 -6.68 -28.26
N THR A 154 5.62 -6.13 -28.46
CA THR A 154 6.42 -6.33 -29.66
C THR A 154 7.22 -7.63 -29.60
N ALA A 155 7.74 -8.08 -30.76
CA ALA A 155 8.30 -9.37 -31.05
C ALA A 155 9.22 -10.05 -29.99
N GLU A 156 9.30 -11.38 -30.03
CA GLU A 156 9.97 -12.27 -29.05
C GLU A 156 11.47 -11.96 -28.76
N GLU A 157 12.14 -11.18 -29.60
CA GLU A 157 13.60 -10.95 -29.50
C GLU A 157 14.01 -9.86 -28.48
N ASP A 158 13.07 -9.01 -28.00
CA ASP A 158 13.36 -7.84 -27.13
C ASP A 158 12.94 -8.03 -25.66
N ALA A 159 12.92 -9.25 -25.15
CA ALA A 159 12.60 -9.47 -23.74
C ALA A 159 13.72 -8.95 -22.83
N LEU A 160 13.36 -8.00 -21.92
CA LEU A 160 14.25 -7.49 -20.87
C LEU A 160 14.29 -8.42 -19.66
N VAL A 161 13.20 -9.13 -19.37
CA VAL A 161 13.12 -10.11 -18.29
C VAL A 161 12.62 -11.43 -18.84
N THR A 162 13.32 -12.51 -18.54
CA THR A 162 12.88 -13.87 -18.86
C THR A 162 13.07 -14.78 -17.65
N LEU A 163 11.99 -15.36 -17.16
CA LEU A 163 11.98 -16.39 -16.14
C LEU A 163 11.55 -17.71 -16.77
N ARG A 164 12.22 -18.81 -16.40
CA ARG A 164 11.92 -20.16 -16.88
C ARG A 164 11.84 -21.13 -15.71
N GLY A 165 10.65 -21.62 -15.39
CA GLY A 165 10.40 -22.58 -14.33
C GLY A 165 10.90 -22.11 -12.95
N VAL A 166 10.84 -20.81 -12.66
CA VAL A 166 11.43 -20.22 -11.46
C VAL A 166 10.62 -20.57 -10.23
N SER A 167 11.27 -21.19 -9.26
CA SER A 167 10.67 -21.48 -7.95
C SER A 167 11.49 -20.87 -6.83
N LYS A 168 10.78 -20.47 -5.75
CA LYS A 168 11.39 -19.95 -4.52
C LYS A 168 10.75 -20.57 -3.30
N VAL A 169 11.60 -21.20 -2.48
CA VAL A 169 11.20 -21.80 -1.20
C VAL A 169 11.90 -21.08 -0.06
N HIS A 170 11.16 -20.64 0.94
CA HIS A 170 11.66 -20.08 2.18
C HIS A 170 11.37 -21.05 3.32
N ALA A 171 12.39 -21.67 3.88
CA ALA A 171 12.26 -22.72 4.89
C ALA A 171 11.28 -23.84 4.45
N ALA A 172 10.07 -23.89 4.99
CA ALA A 172 9.05 -24.88 4.63
C ALA A 172 7.91 -24.31 3.76
N HIS A 173 8.00 -23.05 3.33
CA HIS A 173 6.95 -22.38 2.55
C HIS A 173 7.43 -22.11 1.12
N THR A 174 6.67 -22.62 0.14
CA THR A 174 6.88 -22.31 -1.29
C THR A 174 6.26 -20.98 -1.58
N ALA A 175 7.10 -19.96 -1.84
CA ALA A 175 6.65 -18.62 -2.20
C ALA A 175 6.36 -18.47 -3.69
N LEU A 176 7.11 -19.17 -4.55
CA LEU A 176 6.92 -19.22 -6.01
C LEU A 176 7.10 -20.66 -6.46
N ASP A 177 6.28 -21.10 -7.41
CA ASP A 177 6.30 -22.46 -7.94
C ASP A 177 6.23 -22.46 -9.48
N GLY A 178 7.35 -22.74 -10.12
CA GLY A 178 7.46 -22.95 -11.56
C GLY A 178 7.04 -21.76 -12.41
N ILE A 179 7.42 -20.52 -12.04
CA ILE A 179 7.01 -19.31 -12.75
C ILE A 179 7.76 -19.17 -14.08
N ASP A 180 6.99 -19.06 -15.15
CA ASP A 180 7.44 -18.64 -16.48
C ASP A 180 6.92 -17.21 -16.75
N LEU A 181 7.81 -16.29 -17.13
CA LEU A 181 7.45 -14.89 -17.37
C LEU A 181 8.40 -14.30 -18.42
N ARG A 182 7.85 -13.46 -19.31
CA ARG A 182 8.64 -12.59 -20.19
C ARG A 182 8.09 -11.17 -20.08
N VAL A 183 8.99 -10.19 -20.02
CA VAL A 183 8.64 -8.76 -20.04
C VAL A 183 9.50 -8.09 -21.09
N HIS A 184 8.87 -7.37 -22.00
CA HIS A 184 9.50 -6.73 -23.13
C HIS A 184 9.82 -5.25 -22.87
N HIS A 185 10.64 -4.66 -23.72
CA HIS A 185 10.95 -3.23 -23.64
C HIS A 185 9.66 -2.38 -23.80
N GLY A 186 9.46 -1.42 -22.88
CA GLY A 186 8.28 -0.55 -22.89
C GLY A 186 6.97 -1.22 -22.41
N GLU A 187 7.00 -2.51 -22.08
CA GLU A 187 5.82 -3.22 -21.55
C GLU A 187 5.48 -2.76 -20.14
N ARG A 188 4.17 -2.70 -19.85
CA ARG A 188 3.64 -2.45 -18.51
C ARG A 188 2.91 -3.69 -18.03
N LEU A 189 3.54 -4.42 -17.11
CA LEU A 189 2.99 -5.65 -16.55
C LEU A 189 2.43 -5.40 -15.15
N GLY A 190 1.15 -5.70 -14.92
CA GLY A 190 0.52 -5.71 -13.61
C GLY A 190 0.58 -7.10 -12.97
N ILE A 191 1.09 -7.20 -11.72
CA ILE A 191 1.12 -8.42 -10.93
C ILE A 191 0.11 -8.28 -9.79
N VAL A 192 -0.92 -9.13 -9.77
CA VAL A 192 -2.02 -9.06 -8.79
C VAL A 192 -2.06 -10.34 -7.98
N GLY A 193 -2.44 -10.23 -6.71
CA GLY A 193 -2.61 -11.38 -5.81
C GLY A 193 -2.76 -10.93 -4.36
N GLY A 194 -3.31 -11.81 -3.51
CA GLY A 194 -3.48 -11.57 -2.09
C GLY A 194 -2.15 -11.40 -1.34
N SER A 195 -2.23 -11.04 -0.05
CA SER A 195 -1.04 -10.98 0.82
C SER A 195 -0.40 -12.37 0.93
N GLY A 196 0.93 -12.44 0.81
CA GLY A 196 1.68 -13.70 0.85
C GLY A 196 1.66 -14.51 -0.46
N SER A 197 1.08 -14.00 -1.56
CA SER A 197 1.05 -14.71 -2.84
C SER A 197 2.39 -14.72 -3.62
N GLY A 198 3.46 -14.20 -3.04
CA GLY A 198 4.80 -14.23 -3.65
C GLY A 198 5.18 -13.00 -4.51
N LYS A 199 4.31 -11.98 -4.65
CA LYS A 199 4.59 -10.78 -5.47
C LYS A 199 5.94 -10.14 -5.15
N THR A 200 6.17 -9.78 -3.89
CA THR A 200 7.44 -9.19 -3.43
C THR A 200 8.63 -10.14 -3.62
N SER A 201 8.43 -11.45 -3.46
CA SER A 201 9.48 -12.44 -3.72
C SER A 201 9.87 -12.45 -5.21
N LEU A 202 8.89 -12.42 -6.11
CA LEU A 202 9.12 -12.34 -7.55
C LEU A 202 9.88 -11.07 -7.93
N LEU A 203 9.44 -9.90 -7.41
CA LEU A 203 10.13 -8.63 -7.68
C LEU A 203 11.57 -8.64 -7.15
N LYS A 204 11.83 -9.21 -5.97
CA LYS A 204 13.19 -9.34 -5.41
C LYS A 204 14.09 -10.23 -6.26
N LEU A 205 13.57 -11.31 -6.84
CA LEU A 205 14.31 -12.16 -7.74
C LEU A 205 14.68 -11.41 -9.04
N ILE A 206 13.74 -10.69 -9.64
CA ILE A 206 14.00 -9.87 -10.84
C ILE A 206 14.99 -8.75 -10.53
N ALA A 207 14.91 -8.14 -9.34
CA ALA A 207 15.85 -7.12 -8.89
C ALA A 207 17.25 -7.66 -8.53
N GLY A 208 17.46 -8.97 -8.52
CA GLY A 208 18.72 -9.58 -8.10
C GLY A 208 19.00 -9.46 -6.59
N LEU A 209 17.99 -9.12 -5.79
CA LEU A 209 18.08 -9.00 -4.33
C LEU A 209 17.94 -10.33 -3.59
N ASP A 210 17.49 -11.36 -4.31
CA ASP A 210 17.38 -12.74 -3.82
C ASP A 210 17.72 -13.72 -4.96
N GLN A 211 17.92 -15.01 -4.63
CA GLN A 211 18.25 -16.06 -5.57
C GLN A 211 17.07 -17.05 -5.69
N PRO A 212 16.77 -17.58 -6.87
CA PRO A 212 15.77 -18.63 -7.02
C PRO A 212 16.26 -19.93 -6.37
N THR A 213 15.34 -20.78 -5.93
CA THR A 213 15.65 -22.13 -5.46
C THR A 213 15.87 -23.08 -6.65
N SER A 214 15.14 -22.87 -7.75
CA SER A 214 15.29 -23.56 -9.02
C SER A 214 14.77 -22.71 -10.18
N GLY A 215 15.11 -23.09 -11.41
CA GLY A 215 14.80 -22.35 -12.63
C GLY A 215 15.85 -21.29 -12.97
N ASP A 216 15.65 -20.61 -14.10
CA ASP A 216 16.60 -19.65 -14.66
C ASP A 216 15.96 -18.26 -14.74
N ILE A 217 16.75 -17.23 -14.42
CA ILE A 217 16.38 -15.81 -14.54
C ILE A 217 17.39 -15.10 -15.42
N ASP A 218 16.95 -14.53 -16.53
CA ASP A 218 17.72 -13.64 -17.39
C ASP A 218 17.11 -12.24 -17.32
N VAL A 219 17.89 -11.25 -16.87
CA VAL A 219 17.47 -9.84 -16.77
C VAL A 219 18.50 -8.99 -17.47
N ARG A 220 18.04 -8.21 -18.46
CA ARG A 220 18.89 -7.36 -19.31
C ARG A 220 18.58 -5.90 -19.02
N GLY A 221 19.63 -5.13 -18.75
CA GLY A 221 19.51 -3.70 -18.45
C GLY A 221 19.54 -3.38 -16.95
N ARG A 222 19.35 -2.10 -16.65
CA ARG A 222 19.36 -1.59 -15.28
C ARG A 222 17.99 -1.73 -14.64
N VAL A 223 17.96 -2.37 -13.48
CA VAL A 223 16.76 -2.52 -12.67
C VAL A 223 16.79 -1.51 -11.53
N GLN A 224 15.69 -0.82 -11.32
CA GLN A 224 15.44 -0.05 -10.10
C GLN A 224 14.14 -0.52 -9.45
N MET A 225 14.09 -0.46 -8.12
CA MET A 225 12.93 -0.92 -7.36
C MET A 225 12.44 0.19 -6.42
N VAL A 226 11.12 0.43 -6.48
CA VAL A 226 10.38 1.24 -5.52
C VAL A 226 9.76 0.28 -4.52
N PHE A 227 10.19 0.36 -3.26
CA PHE A 227 9.74 -0.54 -2.19
C PHE A 227 8.41 -0.10 -1.61
N GLN A 228 7.66 -1.05 -1.06
CA GLN A 228 6.38 -0.84 -0.38
C GLN A 228 6.50 0.09 0.83
N ASP A 229 7.57 -0.07 1.64
CA ASP A 229 7.83 0.79 2.81
C ASP A 229 8.79 1.94 2.47
N PRO A 230 8.29 3.18 2.32
CA PRO A 230 9.14 4.32 2.05
C PRO A 230 10.01 4.72 3.24
N GLN A 231 9.66 4.31 4.47
CA GLN A 231 10.47 4.63 5.66
C GLN A 231 11.74 3.77 5.70
N GLY A 232 11.60 2.47 5.45
CA GLY A 232 12.73 1.54 5.39
C GLY A 232 13.60 1.73 4.17
N SER A 233 13.10 2.36 3.09
CA SER A 233 13.81 2.51 1.83
C SER A 233 14.77 3.71 1.78
N LEU A 234 14.61 4.70 2.66
CA LEU A 234 15.44 5.90 2.71
C LEU A 234 16.31 5.91 3.98
N ASN A 235 17.61 6.19 3.82
CA ASN A 235 18.50 6.33 4.98
C ASN A 235 18.15 7.61 5.77
N PRO A 236 17.66 7.52 7.03
CA PRO A 236 17.20 8.67 7.80
C PRO A 236 18.33 9.65 8.18
N ARG A 237 19.60 9.22 8.05
CA ARG A 237 20.77 10.03 8.37
C ARG A 237 21.32 10.81 7.17
N LEU A 238 20.79 10.56 5.98
CA LEU A 238 21.19 11.25 4.75
C LEU A 238 20.18 12.32 4.37
N LYS A 239 20.68 13.45 3.85
CA LYS A 239 19.83 14.42 3.18
C LYS A 239 19.22 13.81 1.92
N VAL A 240 18.01 14.21 1.56
CA VAL A 240 17.24 13.65 0.43
C VAL A 240 18.03 13.61 -0.86
N TRP A 241 18.75 14.71 -1.22
CA TRP A 241 19.56 14.70 -2.44
C TRP A 241 20.63 13.59 -2.47
N LYS A 242 21.19 13.22 -1.31
CA LYS A 242 22.20 12.15 -1.25
C LYS A 242 21.57 10.79 -1.50
N SER A 243 20.38 10.54 -0.91
CA SER A 243 19.65 9.29 -1.13
C SER A 243 19.22 9.13 -2.59
N ILE A 244 18.80 10.21 -3.26
CA ILE A 244 18.48 10.19 -4.70
C ILE A 244 19.75 9.97 -5.52
N ALA A 245 20.84 10.67 -5.18
CA ALA A 245 22.10 10.62 -5.89
C ALA A 245 22.82 9.25 -5.84
N GLU A 246 22.46 8.39 -4.87
CA GLU A 246 23.00 7.00 -4.80
C GLU A 246 22.64 6.17 -6.03
N ALA A 247 21.48 6.43 -6.66
CA ALA A 247 21.02 5.70 -7.84
C ALA A 247 21.64 6.21 -9.15
N ILE A 248 22.25 7.39 -9.17
CA ILE A 248 22.78 8.01 -10.39
C ILE A 248 23.96 7.19 -10.92
N PRO A 249 23.89 6.70 -12.17
CA PRO A 249 24.95 5.90 -12.75
C PRO A 249 26.21 6.72 -13.04
N GLY A 250 27.35 6.03 -13.09
CA GLY A 250 28.64 6.64 -13.36
C GLY A 250 29.25 7.38 -12.17
N SER A 251 30.14 8.33 -12.43
CA SER A 251 30.82 9.13 -11.40
C SER A 251 30.69 10.63 -11.69
N PRO A 252 29.45 11.16 -11.76
CA PRO A 252 29.26 12.60 -12.02
C PRO A 252 29.75 13.44 -10.83
N SER A 253 30.01 14.72 -11.09
CA SER A 253 30.41 15.67 -10.08
C SER A 253 29.32 15.82 -9.00
N LYS A 254 29.70 16.31 -7.81
CA LYS A 254 28.73 16.60 -6.75
C LYS A 254 27.66 17.61 -7.20
N ALA A 255 28.04 18.57 -8.02
CA ALA A 255 27.12 19.58 -8.56
C ALA A 255 26.12 18.94 -9.51
N ASP A 256 26.56 18.07 -10.43
CA ASP A 256 25.68 17.37 -11.37
C ASP A 256 24.73 16.40 -10.64
N LYS A 257 25.24 15.66 -9.64
CA LYS A 257 24.41 14.81 -8.79
C LYS A 257 23.28 15.58 -8.14
N ARG A 258 23.60 16.77 -7.61
CA ARG A 258 22.63 17.62 -6.95
C ARG A 258 21.60 18.21 -7.93
N ALA A 259 22.04 18.62 -9.12
CA ALA A 259 21.16 19.13 -10.16
C ALA A 259 20.17 18.05 -10.65
N ARG A 260 20.68 16.83 -10.90
CA ARG A 260 19.82 15.70 -11.31
C ARG A 260 18.83 15.31 -10.21
N ALA A 261 19.26 15.31 -8.94
CA ALA A 261 18.35 15.04 -7.81
C ALA A 261 17.27 16.11 -7.67
N ALA A 262 17.59 17.41 -7.99
CA ALA A 262 16.61 18.48 -8.00
C ALA A 262 15.54 18.25 -9.08
N ALA A 263 15.97 17.99 -10.31
CA ALA A 263 15.07 17.71 -11.43
C ALA A 263 14.14 16.51 -11.11
N ALA A 264 14.70 15.41 -10.58
CA ALA A 264 13.91 14.24 -10.20
C ALA A 264 12.89 14.53 -9.08
N LEU A 265 13.17 15.43 -8.13
CA LEU A 265 12.19 15.86 -7.14
C LEU A 265 11.06 16.67 -7.77
N GLU A 266 11.37 17.56 -8.71
CA GLU A 266 10.37 18.36 -9.42
C GLU A 266 9.46 17.48 -10.27
N GLU A 267 9.99 16.45 -10.93
CA GLU A 267 9.20 15.47 -11.70
C GLU A 267 8.16 14.75 -10.83
N VAL A 268 8.46 14.50 -9.55
CA VAL A 268 7.50 13.89 -8.62
C VAL A 268 6.68 14.91 -7.83
N GLY A 269 6.69 16.20 -8.24
CA GLY A 269 5.91 17.27 -7.62
C GLY A 269 6.38 17.69 -6.24
N LEU A 270 7.69 17.58 -5.96
CA LEU A 270 8.33 18.11 -4.76
C LEU A 270 9.27 19.26 -5.12
N PRO A 271 9.29 20.35 -4.32
CA PRO A 271 10.12 21.51 -4.63
C PRO A 271 11.63 21.20 -4.44
N ALA A 272 12.47 21.75 -5.32
CA ALA A 272 13.93 21.56 -5.29
C ALA A 272 14.58 22.01 -3.95
N GLU A 273 13.99 22.97 -3.24
CA GLU A 273 14.45 23.41 -1.91
C GLU A 273 14.41 22.26 -0.87
N SER A 274 13.63 21.22 -1.13
CA SER A 274 13.54 20.05 -0.28
C SER A 274 14.79 19.17 -0.26
N LEU A 275 15.75 19.39 -1.15
CA LEU A 275 16.99 18.60 -1.30
C LEU A 275 17.81 18.48 -0.02
N ASP A 276 17.87 19.55 0.78
CA ASP A 276 18.70 19.61 1.98
C ASP A 276 18.01 19.11 3.25
N ARG A 277 16.75 18.73 3.15
CA ARG A 277 15.97 18.16 4.25
C ARG A 277 16.28 16.67 4.44
N PHE A 278 15.93 16.16 5.62
CA PHE A 278 16.05 14.75 5.96
C PHE A 278 14.71 14.00 5.75
N PRO A 279 14.74 12.68 5.52
CA PRO A 279 13.52 11.91 5.28
C PRO A 279 12.44 12.05 6.36
N HIS A 280 12.82 12.20 7.64
CA HIS A 280 11.87 12.34 8.75
C HIS A 280 11.07 13.65 8.73
N GLU A 281 11.49 14.66 7.95
CA GLU A 281 10.81 15.94 7.79
C GLU A 281 9.69 15.91 6.72
N PHE A 282 9.41 14.73 6.14
CA PHE A 282 8.43 14.53 5.08
C PHE A 282 7.31 13.60 5.53
N SER A 283 6.11 13.81 4.98
CA SER A 283 4.99 12.86 5.14
C SER A 283 5.29 11.52 4.46
N GLY A 284 4.51 10.48 4.77
CA GLY A 284 4.64 9.16 4.13
C GLY A 284 4.55 9.22 2.60
N GLY A 285 3.57 9.93 2.07
CA GLY A 285 3.41 10.11 0.62
C GLY A 285 4.54 10.91 -0.02
N GLN A 286 5.09 11.93 0.67
CA GLN A 286 6.26 12.65 0.18
C GLN A 286 7.51 11.77 0.16
N ARG A 287 7.72 10.92 1.18
CA ARG A 287 8.83 9.94 1.19
C ARG A 287 8.69 8.92 0.05
N GLN A 288 7.46 8.50 -0.24
CA GLN A 288 7.20 7.62 -1.39
C GLN A 288 7.60 8.29 -2.71
N ARG A 289 7.23 9.55 -2.92
CA ARG A 289 7.68 10.32 -4.10
C ARG A 289 9.19 10.46 -4.17
N ILE A 290 9.87 10.68 -3.04
CA ILE A 290 11.34 10.71 -2.99
C ILE A 290 11.92 9.34 -3.40
N SER A 291 11.31 8.23 -2.99
CA SER A 291 11.72 6.88 -3.40
C SER A 291 11.53 6.64 -4.90
N ILE A 292 10.44 7.16 -5.47
CA ILE A 292 10.20 7.14 -6.92
C ILE A 292 11.25 7.98 -7.64
N ALA A 293 11.50 9.23 -7.18
CA ALA A 293 12.53 10.10 -7.75
C ALA A 293 13.92 9.45 -7.75
N ARG A 294 14.28 8.75 -6.67
CA ARG A 294 15.52 7.97 -6.57
C ARG A 294 15.58 6.90 -7.65
N ALA A 295 14.52 6.12 -7.82
CA ALA A 295 14.49 5.05 -8.81
C ALA A 295 14.59 5.59 -10.24
N LEU A 296 13.86 6.67 -10.57
CA LEU A 296 13.92 7.32 -11.89
C LEU A 296 15.29 7.93 -12.18
N CYS A 297 15.94 8.53 -11.16
CA CYS A 297 17.26 9.12 -11.28
C CYS A 297 18.37 8.08 -11.64
N GLY A 298 18.09 6.80 -11.41
CA GLY A 298 18.93 5.67 -11.83
C GLY A 298 18.87 5.37 -13.32
N GLU A 299 18.02 6.04 -14.09
CA GLU A 299 17.78 5.78 -15.53
C GLU A 299 17.55 4.28 -15.79
N PRO A 300 16.52 3.68 -15.20
CA PRO A 300 16.29 2.25 -15.31
C PRO A 300 15.72 1.86 -16.67
N ASP A 301 16.16 0.70 -17.18
CA ASP A 301 15.49 0.01 -18.28
C ASP A 301 14.26 -0.77 -17.78
N ILE A 302 14.29 -1.17 -16.49
CA ILE A 302 13.22 -1.89 -15.80
C ILE A 302 12.93 -1.22 -14.47
N LEU A 303 11.70 -0.74 -14.29
CA LEU A 303 11.21 -0.18 -13.03
C LEU A 303 10.26 -1.18 -12.37
N LEU A 304 10.64 -1.66 -11.18
CA LEU A 304 9.82 -2.54 -10.35
C LEU A 304 9.12 -1.71 -9.28
N ALA A 305 7.80 -1.83 -9.16
CA ALA A 305 7.01 -1.10 -8.18
C ALA A 305 6.25 -2.09 -7.27
N ASP A 306 6.67 -2.19 -6.01
CA ASP A 306 6.01 -3.02 -4.99
C ASP A 306 5.06 -2.14 -4.18
N GLU A 307 3.77 -2.17 -4.53
CA GLU A 307 2.70 -1.36 -3.90
C GLU A 307 3.07 0.14 -3.75
N ALA A 308 3.76 0.68 -4.76
CA ALA A 308 4.39 2.01 -4.72
C ALA A 308 3.42 3.19 -4.47
N VAL A 309 2.12 2.99 -4.58
CA VAL A 309 1.09 4.04 -4.41
C VAL A 309 0.28 3.88 -3.12
N SER A 310 0.52 2.85 -2.32
CA SER A 310 -0.25 2.57 -1.09
C SER A 310 -0.20 3.70 -0.04
N ALA A 311 0.87 4.50 -0.04
CA ALA A 311 1.07 5.63 0.86
C ALA A 311 0.72 6.99 0.24
N LEU A 312 0.25 7.04 -1.02
CA LEU A 312 -0.09 8.27 -1.72
C LEU A 312 -1.58 8.57 -1.60
N SER A 313 -1.91 9.81 -1.25
CA SER A 313 -3.29 10.31 -1.38
C SER A 313 -3.68 10.38 -2.86
N LEU A 314 -4.91 9.99 -3.19
CA LEU A 314 -5.47 9.98 -4.55
C LEU A 314 -5.34 11.33 -5.30
N ILE A 315 -5.16 12.44 -4.58
CA ILE A 315 -5.04 13.78 -5.17
C ILE A 315 -3.62 14.08 -5.68
N HIS A 316 -2.68 13.23 -5.35
CA HIS A 316 -1.25 13.46 -5.61
C HIS A 316 -0.61 12.39 -6.51
N ILE A 317 -1.43 11.59 -7.18
CA ILE A 317 -0.98 10.61 -8.18
C ILE A 317 -1.01 11.22 -9.58
#